data_52f8b9a0b49521537ecdc551383636f0
#
_entry.id   52f8b9a0b49521537ecdc551383636f0
#
_cell.length_a   1.000
_cell.length_b   1.000
_cell.length_c   1.000
_cell.angle_alpha   90.00
_cell.angle_beta   90.00
_cell.angle_gamma   90.00
#
_symmetry.space_group_name_H-M   'P 1'
#
loop_
_entity.id
_entity.type
_entity.pdbx_description
1 polymer ?
#
loop_
_entity_poly.entity_id
_entity_poly.type
_entity_poly.pdbx_seq_one_letter_code
_entity_poly.pdbx_strand_id
1 'polypeptide(L)'
;MARVGGRNSWIAVPVGLVCAAVLGVLVWLSLPMIPVAVAWVGDTLRAATSPQPQATPALTPAQEAAGGAAIDCRTLYADDLWNELMWRPGSLLDQSAAPAATSATAFADAASPEVLVTCTWRFDDGEIVTTLAKIDPEASSIAEAALSGDGYACRAGEQLTCTREDGAVLEEHTLRDGLWLVSVASRWHPEDYGPRLDRTVWG
;
A
#
# COMPACT_ATOMS: atom_id res chain seq x y z
N MET A 1 23.71 -9.00 -64.50
CA MET A 1 23.80 -10.31 -63.86
C MET A 1 25.14 -10.44 -63.18
N ALA A 2 25.22 -10.16 -61.88
CA ALA A 2 26.45 -10.24 -61.11
C ALA A 2 26.60 -11.69 -60.57
N ARG A 3 27.62 -12.38 -61.07
CA ARG A 3 28.05 -13.68 -60.53
C ARG A 3 28.81 -13.46 -59.24
N VAL A 4 28.23 -13.76 -58.13
CA VAL A 4 28.93 -13.93 -56.84
C VAL A 4 29.54 -15.35 -56.85
N GLY A 5 30.76 -15.47 -57.34
CA GLY A 5 31.53 -16.67 -57.30
C GLY A 5 32.76 -16.49 -56.44
N GLY A 6 32.77 -17.07 -55.27
CA GLY A 6 33.89 -17.10 -54.36
C GLY A 6 33.66 -18.08 -53.21
N ARG A 7 33.61 -19.39 -53.53
CA ARG A 7 33.63 -20.46 -52.52
C ARG A 7 35.01 -20.57 -51.93
N ASN A 8 35.28 -19.76 -50.91
CA ASN A 8 36.45 -19.96 -50.05
C ASN A 8 36.18 -21.14 -49.09
N SER A 9 36.18 -22.36 -49.66
CA SER A 9 36.02 -23.60 -48.89
C SER A 9 37.04 -23.74 -47.77
N TRP A 10 38.21 -23.10 -47.92
CA TRP A 10 39.29 -23.13 -46.94
C TRP A 10 38.95 -22.40 -45.65
N ILE A 11 38.10 -21.41 -45.67
CA ILE A 11 37.65 -20.67 -44.48
C ILE A 11 36.30 -21.22 -44.01
N ALA A 12 35.41 -21.62 -44.90
CA ALA A 12 34.07 -22.10 -44.57
C ALA A 12 34.11 -23.42 -43.76
N VAL A 13 35.03 -24.33 -44.09
CA VAL A 13 35.13 -25.62 -43.38
C VAL A 13 35.58 -25.45 -41.93
N PRO A 14 36.66 -24.72 -41.59
CA PRO A 14 37.08 -24.55 -40.20
C PRO A 14 36.05 -23.73 -39.39
N VAL A 15 35.42 -22.72 -39.98
CA VAL A 15 34.37 -21.94 -39.30
C VAL A 15 33.14 -22.83 -39.02
N GLY A 16 32.73 -23.64 -39.97
CA GLY A 16 31.63 -24.59 -39.75
C GLY A 16 31.92 -25.62 -38.67
N LEU A 17 33.15 -26.14 -38.62
CA LEU A 17 33.60 -27.06 -37.57
C LEU A 17 33.60 -26.39 -36.15
N VAL A 18 34.05 -25.16 -36.07
CA VAL A 18 34.04 -24.41 -34.81
C VAL A 18 32.60 -24.14 -34.33
N CYS A 19 31.70 -23.72 -35.25
CA CYS A 19 30.29 -23.53 -34.91
C CYS A 19 29.63 -24.85 -34.46
N ALA A 20 29.90 -25.98 -35.15
CA ALA A 20 29.39 -27.27 -34.75
C ALA A 20 29.89 -27.73 -33.39
N ALA A 21 31.17 -27.48 -33.12
CA ALA A 21 31.78 -27.80 -31.80
C ALA A 21 31.15 -26.95 -30.68
N VAL A 22 30.95 -25.63 -30.88
CA VAL A 22 30.32 -24.76 -29.92
C VAL A 22 28.88 -25.21 -29.66
N LEU A 23 28.11 -25.50 -30.69
CA LEU A 23 26.73 -26.00 -30.53
C LEU A 23 26.70 -27.34 -29.79
N GLY A 24 27.62 -28.26 -30.09
CA GLY A 24 27.76 -29.53 -29.39
C GLY A 24 28.03 -29.36 -27.89
N VAL A 25 28.92 -28.42 -27.55
CA VAL A 25 29.23 -28.10 -26.14
C VAL A 25 28.02 -27.47 -25.43
N LEU A 26 27.32 -26.55 -26.08
CA LEU A 26 26.11 -25.94 -25.52
C LEU A 26 25.00 -26.97 -25.27
N VAL A 27 24.78 -27.90 -26.23
CA VAL A 27 23.81 -28.98 -26.04
C VAL A 27 24.26 -29.88 -24.88
N TRP A 28 25.54 -30.25 -24.83
CA TRP A 28 26.06 -31.08 -23.74
C TRP A 28 25.90 -30.43 -22.37
N LEU A 29 26.13 -29.11 -22.24
CA LEU A 29 25.97 -28.35 -21.00
C LEU A 29 24.51 -28.16 -20.60
N SER A 30 23.57 -28.21 -21.56
CA SER A 30 22.14 -28.10 -21.28
C SER A 30 21.49 -29.40 -20.80
N LEU A 31 22.11 -30.57 -21.06
CA LEU A 31 21.56 -31.89 -20.67
C LEU A 31 21.25 -32.00 -19.16
N PRO A 32 22.12 -31.55 -18.22
CA PRO A 32 21.81 -31.67 -16.79
C PRO A 32 20.67 -30.76 -16.35
N MET A 33 20.30 -29.75 -17.14
CA MET A 33 19.20 -28.81 -16.80
C MET A 33 17.82 -29.29 -17.34
N ILE A 34 17.76 -30.29 -18.18
CA ILE A 34 16.50 -30.82 -18.74
C ILE A 34 15.52 -31.26 -17.67
N PRO A 35 15.92 -32.01 -16.61
CA PRO A 35 14.99 -32.41 -15.56
C PRO A 35 14.38 -31.21 -14.80
N VAL A 36 15.19 -30.18 -14.58
CA VAL A 36 14.71 -28.95 -13.90
C VAL A 36 13.72 -28.18 -14.78
N ALA A 37 14.01 -28.05 -16.06
CA ALA A 37 13.12 -27.38 -17.01
C ALA A 37 11.78 -28.15 -17.17
N VAL A 38 11.81 -29.48 -17.22
CA VAL A 38 10.59 -30.32 -17.31
C VAL A 38 9.78 -30.22 -16.02
N ALA A 39 10.44 -30.25 -14.86
CA ALA A 39 9.78 -30.06 -13.56
C ALA A 39 9.10 -28.68 -13.49
N TRP A 40 9.81 -27.61 -13.87
CA TRP A 40 9.29 -26.26 -13.86
C TRP A 40 8.07 -26.09 -14.80
N VAL A 41 8.14 -26.62 -16.03
CA VAL A 41 7.00 -26.62 -16.97
C VAL A 41 5.84 -27.46 -16.41
N GLY A 42 6.13 -28.62 -15.80
CA GLY A 42 5.11 -29.43 -15.14
C GLY A 42 4.40 -28.73 -13.99
N ASP A 43 5.15 -27.99 -13.17
CA ASP A 43 4.60 -27.23 -12.03
C ASP A 43 3.80 -26.02 -12.49
N THR A 44 4.25 -25.31 -13.54
CA THR A 44 3.50 -24.18 -14.11
C THR A 44 2.19 -24.64 -14.76
N LEU A 45 2.20 -25.78 -15.48
CA LEU A 45 0.96 -26.35 -16.05
C LEU A 45 0.02 -26.85 -14.95
N ARG A 46 0.54 -27.47 -13.89
CA ARG A 46 -0.26 -27.91 -12.74
C ARG A 46 -0.86 -26.72 -12.00
N ALA A 47 -0.08 -25.66 -11.79
CA ALA A 47 -0.58 -24.43 -11.18
C ALA A 47 -1.69 -23.77 -12.02
N ALA A 48 -1.56 -23.81 -13.36
CA ALA A 48 -2.58 -23.26 -14.27
C ALA A 48 -3.88 -24.09 -14.32
N THR A 49 -3.82 -25.39 -14.00
CA THR A 49 -4.98 -26.30 -14.02
C THR A 49 -5.53 -26.61 -12.63
N SER A 50 -4.81 -26.25 -11.55
CA SER A 50 -5.32 -26.35 -10.19
C SER A 50 -6.41 -25.32 -9.97
N PRO A 51 -7.55 -25.68 -9.32
CA PRO A 51 -8.51 -24.67 -8.87
C PRO A 51 -7.74 -23.67 -8.01
N GLN A 52 -7.70 -22.43 -8.48
CA GLN A 52 -7.08 -21.35 -7.72
C GLN A 52 -7.86 -21.27 -6.39
N PRO A 53 -7.20 -21.40 -5.22
CA PRO A 53 -7.92 -21.16 -3.97
C PRO A 53 -8.60 -19.81 -4.12
N GLN A 54 -9.91 -19.77 -3.97
CA GLN A 54 -10.60 -18.48 -3.89
C GLN A 54 -9.95 -17.73 -2.75
N ALA A 55 -9.24 -16.67 -3.06
CA ALA A 55 -8.70 -15.79 -2.04
C ALA A 55 -9.89 -15.35 -1.18
N THR A 56 -9.92 -15.76 0.07
CA THR A 56 -10.85 -15.18 1.03
C THR A 56 -10.61 -13.67 0.97
N PRO A 57 -11.64 -12.84 0.76
CA PRO A 57 -11.46 -11.40 0.78
C PRO A 57 -10.68 -11.03 2.03
N ALA A 58 -9.63 -10.26 1.88
CA ALA A 58 -8.89 -9.74 3.03
C ALA A 58 -9.86 -8.89 3.85
N LEU A 59 -9.80 -9.04 5.17
CA LEU A 59 -10.58 -8.19 6.07
C LEU A 59 -10.12 -6.73 5.91
N THR A 60 -11.07 -5.81 6.01
CA THR A 60 -10.70 -4.39 6.09
C THR A 60 -10.11 -4.08 7.47
N PRO A 61 -9.30 -3.02 7.61
CA PRO A 61 -8.77 -2.60 8.91
C PRO A 61 -9.87 -2.40 9.97
N ALA A 62 -11.04 -1.91 9.59
CA ALA A 62 -12.18 -1.80 10.51
C ALA A 62 -12.68 -3.17 10.99
N GLN A 63 -12.74 -4.16 10.12
CA GLN A 63 -13.11 -5.53 10.48
C GLN A 63 -12.04 -6.21 11.34
N GLU A 64 -10.77 -5.99 11.06
CA GLU A 64 -9.66 -6.45 11.88
C GLU A 64 -9.69 -5.83 13.27
N ALA A 65 -9.91 -4.51 13.36
CA ALA A 65 -10.08 -3.79 14.63
C ALA A 65 -11.25 -4.33 15.45
N ALA A 66 -12.39 -4.61 14.82
CA ALA A 66 -13.56 -5.21 15.48
C ALA A 66 -13.25 -6.62 16.01
N GLY A 67 -12.42 -7.38 15.30
CA GLY A 67 -11.91 -8.69 15.72
C GLY A 67 -10.83 -8.64 16.80
N GLY A 68 -10.34 -7.46 17.19
CA GLY A 68 -9.24 -7.28 18.15
C GLY A 68 -7.86 -7.62 17.59
N ALA A 69 -7.70 -7.68 16.27
CA ALA A 69 -6.41 -7.85 15.62
C ALA A 69 -5.56 -6.58 15.74
N ALA A 70 -4.24 -6.76 15.77
CA ALA A 70 -3.31 -5.64 15.67
C ALA A 70 -3.35 -5.05 14.26
N ILE A 71 -3.46 -3.74 14.17
CA ILE A 71 -3.47 -3.01 12.90
C ILE A 71 -2.04 -2.57 12.56
N ASP A 72 -1.67 -2.75 11.29
CA ASP A 72 -0.38 -2.32 10.75
C ASP A 72 -0.59 -1.10 9.85
N CYS A 73 0.35 -0.14 9.87
CA CYS A 73 0.28 1.03 8.99
C CYS A 73 0.12 0.64 7.52
N ARG A 74 0.76 -0.46 7.09
CA ARG A 74 0.64 -0.90 5.68
C ARG A 74 -0.80 -1.19 5.27
N THR A 75 -1.63 -1.67 6.18
CA THR A 75 -3.02 -2.04 5.88
C THR A 75 -3.96 -0.85 5.77
N LEU A 76 -3.58 0.32 6.34
CA LEU A 76 -4.39 1.54 6.23
C LEU A 76 -4.35 2.18 4.84
N TYR A 77 -3.37 1.81 4.01
CA TYR A 77 -3.13 2.45 2.72
C TYR A 77 -3.34 1.45 1.58
N ALA A 78 -4.21 1.79 0.63
CA ALA A 78 -4.28 1.10 -0.65
C ALA A 78 -2.94 1.22 -1.40
N ASP A 79 -2.65 0.29 -2.30
CA ASP A 79 -1.34 0.21 -2.97
C ASP A 79 -0.95 1.49 -3.73
N ASP A 80 -1.92 2.15 -4.34
CA ASP A 80 -1.72 3.42 -5.05
C ASP A 80 -1.30 4.54 -4.09
N LEU A 81 -2.01 4.70 -2.97
CA LEU A 81 -1.69 5.70 -1.95
C LEU A 81 -0.36 5.38 -1.26
N TRP A 82 -0.13 4.11 -0.92
CA TRP A 82 1.14 3.66 -0.35
C TRP A 82 2.33 4.01 -1.24
N ASN A 83 2.23 3.72 -2.54
CA ASN A 83 3.29 4.01 -3.49
C ASN A 83 3.53 5.52 -3.63
N GLU A 84 2.46 6.34 -3.65
CA GLU A 84 2.59 7.79 -3.70
C GLU A 84 3.37 8.34 -2.51
N LEU A 85 3.08 7.85 -1.28
CA LEU A 85 3.79 8.23 -0.07
C LEU A 85 5.24 7.72 -0.06
N MET A 86 5.45 6.44 -0.41
CA MET A 86 6.77 5.80 -0.39
C MET A 86 7.77 6.41 -1.36
N TRP A 87 7.32 6.86 -2.53
CA TRP A 87 8.20 7.42 -3.55
C TRP A 87 8.41 8.93 -3.43
N ARG A 88 7.82 9.57 -2.41
CA ARG A 88 8.08 10.99 -2.17
C ARG A 88 9.49 11.21 -1.61
N PRO A 89 10.20 12.28 -2.02
CA PRO A 89 11.53 12.60 -1.51
C PRO A 89 11.57 12.71 0.02
N GLY A 90 12.56 12.09 0.64
CA GLY A 90 12.73 12.07 2.09
C GLY A 90 11.73 11.18 2.84
N SER A 91 10.96 10.33 2.13
CA SER A 91 9.92 9.50 2.73
C SER A 91 10.47 8.56 3.81
N LEU A 92 9.93 8.69 5.00
CA LEU A 92 10.18 7.83 6.15
C LEU A 92 8.85 7.55 6.85
N LEU A 93 8.56 6.29 7.12
CA LEU A 93 7.40 5.88 7.91
C LEU A 93 7.84 5.42 9.30
N ASP A 94 7.20 5.97 10.32
CA ASP A 94 7.24 5.48 11.69
C ASP A 94 5.86 4.96 12.10
N GLN A 95 5.83 3.81 12.76
CA GLN A 95 4.62 3.21 13.30
C GLN A 95 4.71 3.16 14.82
N SER A 96 3.68 3.62 15.49
CA SER A 96 3.62 3.69 16.95
C SER A 96 2.19 3.52 17.48
N ALA A 97 2.03 3.61 18.81
CA ALA A 97 0.75 3.76 19.49
C ALA A 97 0.67 5.16 20.16
N ALA A 98 1.31 6.16 19.54
CA ALA A 98 1.25 7.53 20.06
C ALA A 98 -0.20 8.06 20.01
N PRO A 99 -0.59 8.94 20.92
CA PRO A 99 -1.87 9.63 20.87
C PRO A 99 -2.08 10.34 19.54
N ALA A 100 -3.34 10.50 19.14
CA ALA A 100 -3.69 11.21 17.92
C ALA A 100 -3.12 12.63 17.90
N ALA A 101 -2.40 12.97 16.85
CA ALA A 101 -1.93 14.33 16.63
C ALA A 101 -3.11 15.17 16.11
N THR A 102 -3.88 15.77 17.01
CA THR A 102 -5.05 16.59 16.67
C THR A 102 -5.01 17.92 17.40
N SER A 103 -5.52 18.95 16.75
CA SER A 103 -5.78 20.24 17.39
C SER A 103 -7.12 20.27 18.15
N ALA A 104 -8.02 19.28 17.91
CA ALA A 104 -9.25 19.09 18.69
C ALA A 104 -8.97 18.39 20.02
N THR A 105 -8.09 18.97 20.85
CA THR A 105 -7.61 18.32 22.08
C THR A 105 -8.74 18.09 23.09
N ALA A 106 -9.71 19.02 23.20
CA ALA A 106 -10.86 18.87 24.10
C ALA A 106 -11.71 17.64 23.71
N PHE A 107 -11.93 17.41 22.43
CA PHE A 107 -12.62 16.21 21.94
C PHE A 107 -11.79 14.96 22.21
N ALA A 108 -10.50 14.96 21.89
CA ALA A 108 -9.60 13.82 22.10
C ALA A 108 -9.54 13.41 23.59
N ASP A 109 -9.45 14.39 24.50
CA ASP A 109 -9.44 14.15 25.95
C ASP A 109 -10.79 13.55 26.42
N ALA A 110 -11.91 14.08 25.93
CA ALA A 110 -13.24 13.59 26.30
C ALA A 110 -13.52 12.18 25.73
N ALA A 111 -13.07 11.91 24.50
CA ALA A 111 -13.27 10.63 23.84
C ALA A 111 -12.39 9.52 24.43
N SER A 112 -11.29 9.87 25.10
CA SER A 112 -10.33 8.90 25.70
C SER A 112 -10.04 7.70 24.78
N PRO A 113 -9.55 7.93 23.53
CA PRO A 113 -9.47 6.91 22.49
C PRO A 113 -8.47 5.81 22.85
N GLU A 114 -8.82 4.55 22.56
CA GLU A 114 -7.88 3.44 22.50
C GLU A 114 -7.16 3.46 21.15
N VAL A 115 -5.91 3.93 21.12
CA VAL A 115 -5.13 4.00 19.90
C VAL A 115 -4.77 2.60 19.42
N LEU A 116 -5.16 2.26 18.20
CA LEU A 116 -4.82 0.99 17.53
C LEU A 116 -3.49 1.10 16.80
N VAL A 117 -3.30 2.20 16.07
CA VAL A 117 -2.07 2.49 15.35
C VAL A 117 -1.97 3.98 15.04
N THR A 118 -0.75 4.50 15.08
CA THR A 118 -0.38 5.83 14.58
C THR A 118 0.75 5.69 13.57
N CYS A 119 0.52 6.19 12.38
CA CYS A 119 1.42 6.16 11.23
C CYS A 119 1.93 7.56 10.97
N THR A 120 3.22 7.79 11.12
CA THR A 120 3.85 9.09 10.87
C THR A 120 4.72 9.01 9.63
N TRP A 121 4.27 9.64 8.55
CA TRP A 121 5.04 9.84 7.34
C TRP A 121 5.78 11.17 7.41
N ARG A 122 7.09 11.13 7.25
CA ARG A 122 7.92 12.35 7.11
C ARG A 122 8.47 12.45 5.72
N PHE A 123 8.53 13.67 5.19
CA PHE A 123 9.05 13.99 3.85
C PHE A 123 9.95 15.21 3.95
N ASP A 124 10.75 15.49 2.93
CA ASP A 124 11.57 16.70 2.88
C ASP A 124 10.73 17.99 3.01
N ASP A 125 9.48 17.95 2.57
CA ASP A 125 8.59 19.11 2.46
C ASP A 125 7.31 19.01 3.30
N GLY A 126 7.21 18.06 4.25
CA GLY A 126 6.03 17.93 5.10
C GLY A 126 6.00 16.68 5.95
N GLU A 127 4.90 16.54 6.66
CA GLU A 127 4.62 15.38 7.51
C GLU A 127 3.12 15.06 7.45
N ILE A 128 2.77 13.79 7.50
CA ILE A 128 1.39 13.34 7.66
C ILE A 128 1.35 12.36 8.83
N VAL A 129 0.51 12.66 9.82
CA VAL A 129 0.26 11.77 10.95
C VAL A 129 -1.16 11.23 10.82
N THR A 130 -1.31 9.92 10.73
CA THR A 130 -2.61 9.25 10.65
C THR A 130 -2.77 8.31 11.83
N THR A 131 -3.83 8.48 12.60
CA THR A 131 -4.14 7.63 13.75
C THR A 131 -5.50 6.97 13.56
N LEU A 132 -5.55 5.65 13.76
CA LEU A 132 -6.78 4.89 13.90
C LEU A 132 -6.95 4.50 15.37
N ALA A 133 -8.09 4.81 15.95
CA ALA A 133 -8.40 4.55 17.35
C ALA A 133 -9.83 4.03 17.52
N LYS A 134 -10.10 3.30 18.60
CA LYS A 134 -11.46 3.02 19.05
C LYS A 134 -11.94 4.11 19.97
N ILE A 135 -13.20 4.45 19.86
CA ILE A 135 -13.86 5.41 20.76
C ILE A 135 -15.20 4.85 21.23
N ASP A 136 -15.64 5.33 22.40
CA ASP A 136 -16.96 4.98 22.90
C ASP A 136 -18.08 5.50 22.00
N PRO A 137 -19.22 4.78 21.88
CA PRO A 137 -20.40 5.26 21.16
C PRO A 137 -20.92 6.62 21.69
N GLU A 138 -20.79 6.89 22.98
CA GLU A 138 -21.15 8.17 23.57
C GLU A 138 -20.28 9.31 23.03
N ALA A 139 -18.95 9.10 22.91
CA ALA A 139 -18.04 10.06 22.33
C ALA A 139 -18.37 10.31 20.85
N SER A 140 -18.71 9.26 20.09
CA SER A 140 -19.15 9.39 18.69
C SER A 140 -20.40 10.29 18.57
N SER A 141 -21.32 10.21 19.52
CA SER A 141 -22.58 10.99 19.48
C SER A 141 -22.37 12.49 19.67
N ILE A 142 -21.32 12.92 20.35
CA ILE A 142 -21.01 14.34 20.61
C ILE A 142 -19.95 14.90 19.65
N ALA A 143 -19.30 14.04 18.86
CA ALA A 143 -18.16 14.41 18.02
C ALA A 143 -18.50 15.54 17.03
N GLU A 144 -19.67 15.49 16.37
CA GLU A 144 -20.07 16.52 15.41
C GLU A 144 -20.17 17.89 16.09
N ALA A 145 -20.82 17.96 17.25
CA ALA A 145 -21.00 19.21 17.97
C ALA A 145 -19.65 19.74 18.51
N ALA A 146 -18.80 18.86 19.05
CA ALA A 146 -17.49 19.21 19.57
C ALA A 146 -16.56 19.73 18.47
N LEU A 147 -16.41 18.96 17.37
CA LEU A 147 -15.54 19.34 16.25
C LEU A 147 -16.06 20.60 15.53
N SER A 148 -17.38 20.72 15.32
CA SER A 148 -17.95 21.94 14.74
C SER A 148 -17.72 23.16 15.65
N GLY A 149 -17.79 22.97 16.96
CA GLY A 149 -17.47 24.00 17.94
C GLY A 149 -16.01 24.46 17.89
N ASP A 150 -15.09 23.56 17.53
CA ASP A 150 -13.67 23.82 17.33
C ASP A 150 -13.33 24.33 15.91
N GLY A 151 -14.36 24.61 15.09
CA GLY A 151 -14.20 25.24 13.78
C GLY A 151 -13.97 24.27 12.63
N TYR A 152 -14.26 22.99 12.81
CA TYR A 152 -14.25 22.02 11.70
C TYR A 152 -15.54 22.11 10.88
N ALA A 153 -15.41 21.94 9.57
CA ALA A 153 -16.53 21.76 8.66
C ALA A 153 -16.96 20.29 8.64
N CYS A 154 -18.06 19.98 9.32
CA CYS A 154 -18.55 18.63 9.48
C CYS A 154 -19.65 18.26 8.47
N ARG A 155 -19.66 17.00 8.03
CA ARG A 155 -20.70 16.36 7.22
C ARG A 155 -21.08 15.04 7.86
N ALA A 156 -22.34 14.93 8.26
CA ALA A 156 -22.91 13.68 8.75
C ALA A 156 -23.53 12.89 7.59
N GLY A 157 -23.38 11.56 7.60
CA GLY A 157 -23.90 10.62 6.61
C GLY A 157 -23.79 9.20 7.15
N GLU A 158 -23.33 8.26 6.35
CA GLU A 158 -22.96 6.91 6.82
C GLU A 158 -21.80 6.95 7.81
N GLN A 159 -20.98 7.98 7.69
CA GLN A 159 -19.90 8.35 8.59
C GLN A 159 -19.98 9.85 8.88
N LEU A 160 -19.42 10.27 10.00
CA LEU A 160 -19.16 11.67 10.27
C LEU A 160 -17.78 12.02 9.76
N THR A 161 -17.69 12.96 8.84
CA THR A 161 -16.41 13.50 8.35
C THR A 161 -16.32 14.97 8.69
N CYS A 162 -15.25 15.38 9.37
CA CYS A 162 -14.99 16.76 9.75
C CYS A 162 -13.61 17.18 9.25
N THR A 163 -13.50 18.32 8.60
CA THR A 163 -12.25 18.83 8.03
C THR A 163 -11.98 20.25 8.48
N ARG A 164 -10.71 20.58 8.71
CA ARG A 164 -10.25 21.94 8.98
C ARG A 164 -8.93 22.20 8.30
N GLU A 165 -8.82 23.35 7.66
CA GLU A 165 -7.57 23.87 7.13
C GLU A 165 -7.15 25.09 7.96
N ASP A 166 -5.92 25.06 8.47
CA ASP A 166 -5.29 26.16 9.19
C ASP A 166 -3.91 26.44 8.60
N GLY A 167 -3.84 27.42 7.73
CA GLY A 167 -2.63 27.75 6.98
C GLY A 167 -2.18 26.61 6.07
N ALA A 168 -1.08 25.97 6.43
CA ALA A 168 -0.52 24.83 5.67
C ALA A 168 -0.82 23.48 6.32
N VAL A 169 -1.75 23.43 7.25
CA VAL A 169 -2.17 22.21 7.95
C VAL A 169 -3.59 21.87 7.54
N LEU A 170 -3.75 20.63 7.01
CA LEU A 170 -5.05 20.01 6.80
C LEU A 170 -5.26 18.96 7.88
N GLU A 171 -6.38 19.04 8.56
CA GLU A 171 -6.79 18.07 9.56
C GLU A 171 -8.15 17.49 9.18
N GLU A 172 -8.22 16.15 9.11
CA GLU A 172 -9.41 15.40 8.72
C GLU A 172 -9.75 14.36 9.78
N HIS A 173 -11.00 14.30 10.17
CA HIS A 173 -11.53 13.32 11.11
C HIS A 173 -12.65 12.54 10.43
N THR A 174 -12.59 11.21 10.53
CA THR A 174 -13.68 10.32 10.13
C THR A 174 -14.06 9.43 11.30
N LEU A 175 -15.35 9.42 11.64
CA LEU A 175 -15.91 8.59 12.70
C LEU A 175 -16.98 7.67 12.12
N ARG A 176 -16.78 6.36 12.30
CA ARG A 176 -17.71 5.32 11.86
C ARG A 176 -17.52 4.05 12.68
N ASP A 177 -18.60 3.37 13.04
CA ASP A 177 -18.60 2.06 13.68
C ASP A 177 -17.76 1.98 14.97
N GLY A 178 -17.72 3.06 15.77
CA GLY A 178 -16.91 3.12 16.99
C GLY A 178 -15.39 3.29 16.74
N LEU A 179 -15.01 3.57 15.51
CA LEU A 179 -13.65 3.91 15.12
C LEU A 179 -13.55 5.41 14.81
N TRP A 180 -12.43 5.96 15.18
CA TRP A 180 -12.00 7.32 14.87
C TRP A 180 -10.69 7.28 14.08
N LEU A 181 -10.77 7.69 12.84
CA LEU A 181 -9.62 7.91 11.97
C LEU A 181 -9.36 9.42 11.93
N VAL A 182 -8.17 9.84 12.29
CA VAL A 182 -7.75 11.23 12.21
C VAL A 182 -6.45 11.32 11.44
N SER A 183 -6.36 12.28 10.53
CA SER A 183 -5.14 12.60 9.81
C SER A 183 -4.82 14.08 9.91
N VAL A 184 -3.55 14.39 10.16
CA VAL A 184 -3.02 15.74 10.20
C VAL A 184 -1.87 15.82 9.21
N ALA A 185 -2.05 16.57 8.15
CA ALA A 185 -1.05 16.78 7.12
C ALA A 185 -0.51 18.22 7.21
N SER A 186 0.80 18.36 7.22
CA SER A 186 1.49 19.64 7.23
C SER A 186 2.22 19.89 5.92
N ARG A 187 1.93 21.02 5.28
CA ARG A 187 2.53 21.54 4.05
C ARG A 187 2.18 20.76 2.77
N TRP A 188 2.14 19.43 2.83
CA TRP A 188 1.80 18.60 1.69
C TRP A 188 0.96 17.38 2.10
N HIS A 189 0.05 16.99 1.24
CA HIS A 189 -0.71 15.75 1.28
C HIS A 189 -1.09 15.31 -0.13
N PRO A 190 -1.34 14.00 -0.37
CA PRO A 190 -1.95 13.51 -1.59
C PRO A 190 -3.34 14.11 -1.83
N GLU A 191 -3.75 14.20 -3.09
CA GLU A 191 -5.13 14.55 -3.43
C GLU A 191 -6.09 13.47 -2.87
N ASP A 192 -7.24 13.92 -2.35
CA ASP A 192 -8.26 13.04 -1.75
C ASP A 192 -7.72 12.08 -0.67
N TYR A 193 -6.75 12.54 0.15
CA TYR A 193 -6.09 11.69 1.13
C TYR A 193 -7.07 11.02 2.09
N GLY A 194 -7.92 11.78 2.78
CA GLY A 194 -8.94 11.26 3.70
C GLY A 194 -9.91 10.30 3.02
N PRO A 195 -10.56 10.67 1.92
CA PRO A 195 -11.44 9.76 1.16
C PRO A 195 -10.79 8.46 0.68
N ARG A 196 -9.49 8.48 0.37
CA ARG A 196 -8.75 7.26 -0.01
C ARG A 196 -8.51 6.35 1.20
N LEU A 197 -8.18 6.92 2.36
CA LEU A 197 -8.07 6.18 3.61
C LEU A 197 -9.42 5.57 4.02
N ASP A 198 -10.49 6.35 3.98
CA ASP A 198 -11.84 5.90 4.34
C ASP A 198 -12.23 4.65 3.53
N ARG A 199 -12.02 4.66 2.22
CA ARG A 199 -12.27 3.49 1.36
C ARG A 199 -11.42 2.29 1.72
N THR A 200 -10.21 2.49 2.20
CA THR A 200 -9.35 1.38 2.59
C THR A 200 -9.75 0.81 3.94
N VAL A 201 -10.08 1.69 4.88
CA VAL A 201 -10.40 1.29 6.26
C VAL A 201 -11.76 0.60 6.36
N TRP A 202 -12.76 1.09 5.64
CA TRP A 202 -14.14 0.55 5.75
C TRP A 202 -14.64 -0.21 4.51
N GLY A 203 -14.00 -0.09 3.34
CA GLY A 203 -14.38 -0.74 2.08
C GLY A 203 -15.25 0.13 1.19
#